data_eb9db968a299789c5c9d705c7afdbf95
#
_entry.id   eb9db968a299789c5c9d705c7afdbf95
#
_cell.length_a   1.000
_cell.length_b   1.000
_cell.length_c   1.000
_cell.angle_alpha   90.00
_cell.angle_beta   90.00
_cell.angle_gamma   90.00
#
_symmetry.space_group_name_H-M   'P 1'
#
loop_
_entity.id
_entity.type
_entity.pdbx_description
1 polymer ?
#
loop_
_entity_poly.entity_id
_entity_poly.type
_entity_poly.pdbx_seq_one_letter_code
_entity_poly.pdbx_strand_id
1 'polypeptide(L)'
;YMREAMEVDLDGPGVGTVLEVKDEKGFGATLDVVLYDGTVTEGDRIVVGGVEGPIVTEVRALLRPRALSEIRTEAEFERLDSVQAASGVKLAAPDLDDAMAGAPVRVVRGRHLEKVIDEVEAELSEIEVDTEEEGVVVKADTLGSLEAMANALRESEIPILRAEVGDVAPRDVAVASTANEDEHRVILGFNVDTLPDAERELDQQDVKLFGDDVIYQLVEDYESFIEEREREQQETVLDKIHRPARFRILQDHTFRQNNPAVVGVEILAGTIENNRRVAKFENGESTRVGELSGMQEQGEDVDKARAGSRVSVAIDGPTVGRDIEEGDELWIDLPEKHAKILEQELKEEIPADEREALNAYLEKMRKRDPFWGK
;
A
#
# COMPACT_ATOMS: atom_id res chain seq x y z
N TYR A 1 15.77 36.69 -24.53
CA TYR A 1 15.66 36.07 -23.22
C TYR A 1 16.05 34.57 -23.21
N MET A 2 15.56 33.74 -24.14
CA MET A 2 15.96 32.33 -24.23
C MET A 2 17.37 32.08 -24.76
N ARG A 3 17.94 32.97 -25.61
CA ARG A 3 19.29 32.80 -26.13
C ARG A 3 20.39 33.11 -25.11
N GLU A 4 20.18 34.07 -24.22
CA GLU A 4 21.12 34.41 -23.13
C GLU A 4 21.20 33.34 -22.04
N ALA A 5 20.13 32.57 -21.84
CA ALA A 5 20.10 31.45 -20.89
C ALA A 5 20.72 30.13 -21.41
N MET A 6 21.19 30.13 -22.70
CA MET A 6 21.80 28.95 -23.35
C MET A 6 23.27 29.17 -23.69
N GLU A 7 23.92 30.24 -23.21
CA GLU A 7 25.36 30.41 -23.37
C GLU A 7 26.10 29.41 -22.49
N VAL A 8 26.80 28.47 -23.10
CA VAL A 8 27.67 27.49 -22.46
C VAL A 8 29.07 28.11 -22.34
N ASP A 9 29.62 28.17 -21.10
CA ASP A 9 30.99 28.59 -20.86
C ASP A 9 31.95 27.40 -20.99
N LEU A 10 32.45 27.15 -22.20
CA LEU A 10 33.32 26.03 -22.50
C LEU A 10 34.67 26.08 -21.76
N ASP A 11 35.13 27.26 -21.34
CA ASP A 11 36.40 27.44 -20.65
C ASP A 11 36.29 27.34 -19.11
N GLY A 12 35.04 27.37 -18.61
CA GLY A 12 34.74 27.24 -17.19
C GLY A 12 34.94 25.83 -16.62
N PRO A 13 34.83 25.68 -15.29
CA PRO A 13 34.84 24.38 -14.65
C PRO A 13 33.59 23.58 -15.04
N GLY A 14 33.75 22.28 -15.30
CA GLY A 14 32.67 21.42 -15.77
C GLY A 14 31.51 21.30 -14.77
N VAL A 15 30.31 21.40 -15.33
CA VAL A 15 29.03 21.22 -14.62
C VAL A 15 28.23 20.15 -15.35
N GLY A 16 27.73 19.18 -14.62
CA GLY A 16 27.01 18.05 -15.20
C GLY A 16 26.13 17.32 -14.19
N THR A 17 25.48 16.28 -14.68
CA THR A 17 24.63 15.38 -13.89
C THR A 17 25.00 13.92 -14.19
N VAL A 18 24.99 13.09 -13.18
CA VAL A 18 25.15 11.64 -13.28
C VAL A 18 23.90 11.04 -13.91
N LEU A 19 24.05 10.32 -15.01
CA LEU A 19 22.97 9.54 -15.62
C LEU A 19 22.86 8.15 -14.99
N GLU A 20 24.01 7.52 -14.77
CA GLU A 20 24.09 6.14 -14.31
C GLU A 20 25.40 5.89 -13.58
N VAL A 21 25.37 5.03 -12.57
CA VAL A 21 26.56 4.51 -11.87
C VAL A 21 26.75 3.07 -12.28
N LYS A 22 27.92 2.71 -12.81
CA LYS A 22 28.23 1.35 -13.28
C LYS A 22 29.58 0.85 -12.78
N ASP A 23 29.65 -0.42 -12.47
CA ASP A 23 30.93 -1.09 -12.22
C ASP A 23 31.55 -1.54 -13.55
N GLU A 24 32.70 -0.98 -13.89
CA GLU A 24 33.41 -1.27 -15.13
C GLU A 24 34.67 -2.07 -14.89
N LYS A 25 34.81 -3.15 -15.63
CA LYS A 25 35.99 -4.06 -15.51
C LYS A 25 37.29 -3.28 -15.68
N GLY A 26 38.06 -3.21 -14.62
CA GLY A 26 39.39 -2.57 -14.59
C GLY A 26 39.36 -1.10 -14.18
N PHE A 27 38.20 -0.50 -13.99
CA PHE A 27 38.01 0.89 -13.53
C PHE A 27 37.32 0.98 -12.19
N GLY A 28 36.55 -0.07 -11.77
CA GLY A 28 35.67 -0.02 -10.62
C GLY A 28 34.42 0.78 -10.93
N ALA A 29 33.81 1.39 -9.89
CA ALA A 29 32.64 2.24 -10.07
C ALA A 29 32.99 3.44 -11.00
N THR A 30 32.12 3.66 -11.99
CA THR A 30 32.23 4.73 -13.00
C THR A 30 30.89 5.44 -13.12
N LEU A 31 30.96 6.70 -13.50
CA LEU A 31 29.77 7.54 -13.73
C LEU A 31 29.58 7.81 -15.22
N ASP A 32 28.42 7.51 -15.75
CA ASP A 32 27.98 8.09 -17.01
C ASP A 32 27.40 9.47 -16.72
N VAL A 33 28.05 10.52 -17.25
CA VAL A 33 27.77 11.93 -16.94
C VAL A 33 27.42 12.69 -18.21
N VAL A 34 26.37 13.53 -18.14
CA VAL A 34 26.14 14.58 -19.13
C VAL A 34 26.71 15.89 -18.60
N LEU A 35 27.69 16.43 -19.33
CA LEU A 35 28.19 17.78 -19.10
C LEU A 35 27.37 18.77 -19.91
N TYR A 36 26.77 19.72 -19.24
CA TYR A 36 25.98 20.78 -19.90
C TYR A 36 26.63 22.15 -19.82
N ASP A 37 27.68 22.31 -19.00
CA ASP A 37 28.50 23.53 -18.98
C ASP A 37 29.96 23.21 -18.67
N GLY A 38 30.90 24.03 -19.10
CA GLY A 38 32.31 23.96 -18.80
C GLY A 38 33.07 22.78 -19.43
N THR A 39 34.20 22.47 -18.84
CA THR A 39 35.14 21.41 -19.26
C THR A 39 35.60 20.60 -18.06
N VAL A 40 35.67 19.28 -18.22
CA VAL A 40 36.34 18.35 -17.29
C VAL A 40 37.61 17.80 -17.95
N THR A 41 38.68 17.65 -17.17
CA THR A 41 39.99 17.16 -17.61
C THR A 41 40.46 16.04 -16.68
N GLU A 42 41.19 15.10 -17.18
CA GLU A 42 41.85 14.08 -16.33
C GLU A 42 42.73 14.77 -15.25
N GLY A 43 42.63 14.32 -14.00
CA GLY A 43 43.25 14.96 -12.84
C GLY A 43 42.46 16.09 -12.19
N ASP A 44 41.33 16.49 -12.76
CA ASP A 44 40.46 17.46 -12.08
C ASP A 44 39.86 16.88 -10.81
N ARG A 45 39.78 17.72 -9.75
CA ARG A 45 39.00 17.42 -8.56
C ARG A 45 37.54 17.72 -8.82
N ILE A 46 36.67 16.79 -8.49
CA ILE A 46 35.23 16.91 -8.65
C ILE A 46 34.51 16.70 -7.32
N VAL A 47 33.31 17.26 -7.24
CA VAL A 47 32.32 16.97 -6.18
C VAL A 47 31.11 16.36 -6.87
N VAL A 48 30.65 15.21 -6.36
CA VAL A 48 29.51 14.44 -6.88
C VAL A 48 28.55 14.19 -5.73
N GLY A 49 27.25 14.23 -5.98
CA GLY A 49 26.23 13.85 -4.99
C GLY A 49 26.26 12.34 -4.72
N GLY A 50 26.28 11.97 -3.47
CA GLY A 50 26.25 10.59 -2.99
C GLY A 50 25.19 10.36 -1.91
N VAL A 51 24.91 9.10 -1.62
CA VAL A 51 23.87 8.65 -0.65
C VAL A 51 24.08 9.22 0.76
N GLU A 52 25.33 9.29 1.21
CA GLU A 52 25.67 9.83 2.54
C GLU A 52 26.11 11.30 2.49
N GLY A 53 25.95 11.95 1.33
CA GLY A 53 26.36 13.35 1.11
C GLY A 53 27.36 13.51 -0.01
N PRO A 54 27.90 14.74 -0.23
CA PRO A 54 28.82 15.01 -1.34
C PRO A 54 30.12 14.23 -1.27
N ILE A 55 30.46 13.55 -2.35
CA ILE A 55 31.72 12.79 -2.55
C ILE A 55 32.73 13.71 -3.23
N VAL A 56 33.92 13.86 -2.63
CA VAL A 56 35.03 14.61 -3.22
C VAL A 56 36.10 13.64 -3.72
N THR A 57 36.36 13.65 -5.04
CA THR A 57 37.29 12.72 -5.65
C THR A 57 38.08 13.36 -6.80
N GLU A 58 39.02 12.64 -7.40
CA GLU A 58 39.85 13.09 -8.51
C GLU A 58 39.64 12.21 -9.74
N VAL A 59 39.38 12.82 -10.89
CA VAL A 59 39.14 12.14 -12.15
C VAL A 59 40.41 11.38 -12.58
N ARG A 60 40.35 10.04 -12.66
CA ARG A 60 41.46 9.17 -13.13
C ARG A 60 41.42 8.92 -14.63
N ALA A 61 40.22 8.87 -15.21
CA ALA A 61 40.07 8.67 -16.65
C ALA A 61 38.74 9.25 -17.13
N LEU A 62 38.74 9.77 -18.35
CA LEU A 62 37.58 10.13 -19.12
C LEU A 62 37.48 9.16 -20.30
N LEU A 63 36.33 8.50 -20.44
CA LEU A 63 36.14 7.42 -21.39
C LEU A 63 34.95 7.75 -22.31
N ARG A 64 35.07 7.40 -23.58
CA ARG A 64 34.00 7.49 -24.57
C ARG A 64 33.79 6.13 -25.21
N PRO A 65 32.52 5.67 -25.36
CA PRO A 65 32.23 4.45 -26.12
C PRO A 65 32.73 4.60 -27.57
N ARG A 66 33.41 3.58 -28.10
CA ARG A 66 33.80 3.55 -29.50
C ARG A 66 32.58 3.31 -30.39
N ALA A 67 32.63 3.84 -31.60
CA ALA A 67 31.59 3.58 -32.59
C ALA A 67 31.49 2.09 -32.91
N LEU A 68 30.28 1.55 -33.07
CA LEU A 68 29.99 0.12 -33.34
C LEU A 68 30.77 -0.46 -34.55
N SER A 69 31.24 0.38 -35.50
CA SER A 69 32.05 -0.03 -36.64
C SER A 69 33.51 -0.40 -36.27
N GLU A 70 33.96 0.02 -35.10
CA GLU A 70 35.36 -0.15 -34.66
C GLU A 70 35.57 -1.27 -33.61
N ILE A 71 34.50 -2.00 -33.20
CA ILE A 71 34.52 -3.07 -32.20
C ILE A 71 35.31 -4.34 -32.66
N ARG A 72 36.28 -4.20 -33.53
CA ARG A 72 37.22 -5.31 -33.85
C ARG A 72 38.46 -5.31 -33.01
N THR A 73 38.63 -4.38 -32.08
CA THR A 73 39.76 -4.27 -31.13
C THR A 73 39.24 -4.49 -29.71
N GLU A 74 40.09 -5.08 -28.86
CA GLU A 74 39.76 -5.50 -27.48
C GLU A 74 39.37 -4.34 -26.51
N ALA A 75 39.46 -3.08 -26.94
CA ALA A 75 39.10 -1.91 -26.11
C ALA A 75 37.73 -1.34 -26.49
N GLU A 76 36.78 -1.45 -25.59
CA GLU A 76 35.40 -0.93 -25.73
C GLU A 76 35.36 0.59 -25.66
N PHE A 77 36.32 1.22 -24.98
CA PHE A 77 36.38 2.65 -24.71
C PHE A 77 37.62 3.31 -25.30
N GLU A 78 37.46 4.56 -25.70
CA GLU A 78 38.53 5.50 -26.02
C GLU A 78 38.78 6.40 -24.80
N ARG A 79 40.07 6.57 -24.40
CA ARG A 79 40.43 7.47 -23.31
C ARG A 79 40.64 8.89 -23.89
N LEU A 80 40.10 9.87 -23.16
CA LEU A 80 40.15 11.29 -23.52
C LEU A 80 40.93 12.05 -22.44
N ASP A 81 41.69 13.08 -22.85
CA ASP A 81 42.38 13.97 -21.91
C ASP A 81 41.44 14.98 -21.28
N SER A 82 40.44 15.47 -22.08
CA SER A 82 39.44 16.42 -21.64
C SER A 82 38.13 16.26 -22.41
N VAL A 83 37.02 16.68 -21.82
CA VAL A 83 35.69 16.73 -22.45
C VAL A 83 35.02 18.06 -22.14
N GLN A 84 34.49 18.70 -23.17
CA GLN A 84 33.73 19.94 -23.07
C GLN A 84 32.23 19.71 -23.17
N ALA A 85 31.45 20.61 -22.59
CA ALA A 85 30.01 20.64 -22.76
C ALA A 85 29.62 20.91 -24.25
N ALA A 86 28.48 20.49 -24.76
CA ALA A 86 27.49 19.57 -24.20
C ALA A 86 27.85 18.15 -24.66
N SER A 87 28.27 17.31 -23.74
CA SER A 87 28.76 15.98 -24.10
C SER A 87 28.46 14.97 -23.02
N GLY A 88 28.17 13.72 -23.44
CA GLY A 88 28.18 12.56 -22.56
C GLY A 88 29.59 12.00 -22.40
N VAL A 89 29.99 11.64 -21.19
CA VAL A 89 31.27 11.05 -20.86
C VAL A 89 31.15 10.03 -19.74
N LYS A 90 31.88 8.92 -19.84
CA LYS A 90 32.05 8.00 -18.73
C LYS A 90 33.29 8.43 -17.93
N LEU A 91 33.11 8.70 -16.66
CA LEU A 91 34.10 9.22 -15.75
C LEU A 91 34.49 8.14 -14.74
N ALA A 92 35.79 7.85 -14.62
CA ALA A 92 36.31 6.95 -13.62
C ALA A 92 37.09 7.73 -12.55
N ALA A 93 36.77 7.50 -11.28
CA ALA A 93 37.47 8.08 -10.14
C ALA A 93 37.40 7.11 -8.94
N PRO A 94 38.16 7.32 -7.87
CA PRO A 94 38.02 6.55 -6.63
C PRO A 94 36.71 6.89 -5.91
N ASP A 95 36.29 5.98 -5.02
CA ASP A 95 35.23 6.22 -4.03
C ASP A 95 33.87 6.68 -4.63
N LEU A 96 33.51 6.13 -5.80
CA LEU A 96 32.27 6.44 -6.49
C LEU A 96 31.13 5.43 -6.20
N ASP A 97 31.37 4.45 -5.35
CA ASP A 97 30.43 3.36 -5.06
C ASP A 97 29.11 3.91 -4.45
N ASP A 98 29.19 5.00 -3.70
CA ASP A 98 28.04 5.66 -3.09
C ASP A 98 27.48 6.85 -3.90
N ALA A 99 27.94 7.06 -5.14
CA ALA A 99 27.42 8.10 -6.02
C ALA A 99 25.99 7.77 -6.47
N MET A 100 25.14 8.80 -6.62
CA MET A 100 23.76 8.61 -7.01
C MET A 100 23.50 8.99 -8.46
N ALA A 101 22.71 8.19 -9.16
CA ALA A 101 22.13 8.58 -10.45
C ALA A 101 21.16 9.78 -10.29
N GLY A 102 21.23 10.74 -11.20
CA GLY A 102 20.53 12.01 -11.09
C GLY A 102 21.27 13.08 -10.30
N ALA A 103 22.33 12.72 -9.55
CA ALA A 103 23.06 13.68 -8.73
C ALA A 103 23.92 14.68 -9.53
N PRO A 104 24.15 15.87 -9.00
CA PRO A 104 25.02 16.88 -9.63
C PRO A 104 26.48 16.47 -9.58
N VAL A 105 27.24 16.86 -10.64
CA VAL A 105 28.68 16.79 -10.73
C VAL A 105 29.25 18.16 -10.97
N ARG A 106 30.22 18.57 -10.17
CA ARG A 106 30.87 19.90 -10.24
C ARG A 106 32.39 19.77 -10.23
N VAL A 107 33.07 20.37 -11.20
CA VAL A 107 34.53 20.49 -11.21
C VAL A 107 34.97 21.63 -10.31
N VAL A 108 35.96 21.37 -9.45
CA VAL A 108 36.42 22.35 -8.45
C VAL A 108 37.35 23.42 -9.02
N ARG A 109 38.00 23.17 -10.16
CA ARG A 109 39.05 24.00 -10.81
C ARG A 109 38.90 25.52 -10.54
N GLY A 110 39.86 26.12 -9.83
CA GLY A 110 39.87 27.55 -9.55
C GLY A 110 38.82 28.04 -8.52
N ARG A 111 38.04 27.16 -7.99
CA ARG A 111 36.99 27.43 -7.00
C ARG A 111 37.39 26.94 -5.59
N HIS A 112 36.81 27.52 -4.56
CA HIS A 112 36.96 26.98 -3.20
C HIS A 112 36.17 25.70 -3.06
N LEU A 113 36.85 24.64 -2.61
CA LEU A 113 36.25 23.31 -2.48
C LEU A 113 34.98 23.33 -1.60
N GLU A 114 35.05 23.97 -0.42
CA GLU A 114 33.90 24.07 0.49
C GLU A 114 32.66 24.67 -0.18
N LYS A 115 32.85 25.74 -0.99
CA LYS A 115 31.75 26.35 -1.72
C LYS A 115 31.15 25.41 -2.75
N VAL A 116 31.95 24.56 -3.41
CA VAL A 116 31.43 23.57 -4.38
C VAL A 116 30.71 22.43 -3.67
N ILE A 117 31.16 22.04 -2.48
CA ILE A 117 30.47 21.07 -1.64
C ILE A 117 29.10 21.64 -1.23
N ASP A 118 29.06 22.89 -0.71
CA ASP A 118 27.81 23.56 -0.29
C ASP A 118 26.80 23.66 -1.47
N GLU A 119 27.28 23.92 -2.69
CA GLU A 119 26.42 23.98 -3.90
C GLU A 119 25.81 22.61 -4.23
N VAL A 120 26.61 21.52 -4.17
CA VAL A 120 26.13 20.16 -4.40
C VAL A 120 25.16 19.75 -3.30
N GLU A 121 25.47 20.05 -2.05
CA GLU A 121 24.62 19.75 -0.90
C GLU A 121 23.28 20.48 -0.97
N ALA A 122 23.29 21.77 -1.35
CA ALA A 122 22.08 22.58 -1.54
C ALA A 122 21.20 21.99 -2.66
N GLU A 123 21.81 21.59 -3.78
CA GLU A 123 21.08 21.00 -4.91
C GLU A 123 20.48 19.62 -4.55
N LEU A 124 21.17 18.82 -3.74
CA LEU A 124 20.64 17.57 -3.21
C LEU A 124 19.49 17.81 -2.24
N SER A 125 19.61 18.84 -1.39
CA SER A 125 18.58 19.20 -0.39
C SER A 125 17.32 19.82 -1.04
N GLU A 126 17.41 20.39 -2.24
CA GLU A 126 16.24 20.86 -3.00
C GLU A 126 15.32 19.69 -3.43
N ILE A 127 15.85 18.46 -3.45
CA ILE A 127 15.12 17.21 -3.77
C ILE A 127 14.71 16.49 -2.47
N GLU A 128 14.66 17.21 -1.34
CA GLU A 128 14.16 16.63 -0.09
C GLU A 128 12.70 16.20 -0.26
N VAL A 129 12.49 14.90 -0.15
CA VAL A 129 11.14 14.34 -0.06
C VAL A 129 10.65 14.55 1.37
N ASP A 130 9.51 15.23 1.51
CA ASP A 130 8.85 15.35 2.80
C ASP A 130 8.52 13.93 3.32
N THR A 131 9.10 13.54 4.45
CA THR A 131 8.84 12.26 5.09
C THR A 131 8.05 12.45 6.37
N GLU A 132 7.23 11.46 6.70
CA GLU A 132 6.37 11.44 7.88
C GLU A 132 6.82 10.37 8.87
N GLU A 133 6.24 10.35 10.07
CA GLU A 133 6.53 9.32 11.09
C GLU A 133 5.90 7.97 10.74
N GLU A 134 4.93 7.95 9.82
CA GLU A 134 4.18 6.80 9.33
C GLU A 134 4.02 6.91 7.80
N GLY A 135 4.05 5.79 7.06
CA GLY A 135 3.89 5.79 5.62
C GLY A 135 4.67 4.68 4.92
N VAL A 136 4.68 4.74 3.59
CA VAL A 136 5.37 3.76 2.74
C VAL A 136 6.86 4.09 2.57
N VAL A 137 7.66 3.07 2.24
CA VAL A 137 9.06 3.25 1.82
C VAL A 137 9.11 3.35 0.29
N VAL A 138 9.83 4.34 -0.21
CA VAL A 138 9.95 4.61 -1.65
C VAL A 138 11.39 4.39 -2.11
N LYS A 139 11.56 3.64 -3.19
CA LYS A 139 12.85 3.42 -3.85
C LYS A 139 12.73 3.78 -5.32
N ALA A 140 13.74 4.46 -5.87
CA ALA A 140 13.79 4.82 -7.27
C ALA A 140 15.21 4.70 -7.83
N ASP A 141 15.32 4.57 -9.14
CA ASP A 141 16.61 4.46 -9.84
C ASP A 141 17.43 5.76 -9.83
N THR A 142 16.75 6.91 -9.80
CA THR A 142 17.37 8.24 -9.85
C THR A 142 16.69 9.23 -8.91
N LEU A 143 17.37 10.33 -8.57
CA LEU A 143 16.80 11.43 -7.79
C LEU A 143 15.56 12.05 -8.47
N GLY A 144 15.60 12.24 -9.79
CA GLY A 144 14.46 12.78 -10.54
C GLY A 144 13.24 11.86 -10.52
N SER A 145 13.44 10.54 -10.60
CA SER A 145 12.38 9.55 -10.45
C SER A 145 11.81 9.54 -9.04
N LEU A 146 12.70 9.66 -8.03
CA LEU A 146 12.29 9.73 -6.62
C LEU A 146 11.40 10.94 -6.35
N GLU A 147 11.79 12.13 -6.88
CA GLU A 147 10.99 13.35 -6.79
C GLU A 147 9.63 13.19 -7.49
N ALA A 148 9.63 12.61 -8.70
CA ALA A 148 8.40 12.37 -9.44
C ALA A 148 7.45 11.42 -8.70
N MET A 149 7.97 10.34 -8.10
CA MET A 149 7.20 9.43 -7.25
C MET A 149 6.65 10.14 -6.02
N ALA A 150 7.49 10.90 -5.31
CA ALA A 150 7.05 11.64 -4.12
C ALA A 150 5.92 12.62 -4.44
N ASN A 151 5.98 13.29 -5.59
CA ASN A 151 4.92 14.18 -6.04
C ASN A 151 3.63 13.41 -6.36
N ALA A 152 3.70 12.27 -7.05
CA ALA A 152 2.54 11.44 -7.36
C ALA A 152 1.87 10.88 -6.08
N LEU A 153 2.66 10.40 -5.12
CA LEU A 153 2.15 9.90 -3.84
C LEU A 153 1.50 11.02 -3.01
N ARG A 154 2.08 12.23 -3.04
CA ARG A 154 1.48 13.39 -2.37
C ARG A 154 0.15 13.82 -3.00
N GLU A 155 0.02 13.73 -4.34
CA GLU A 155 -1.26 14.00 -5.03
C GLU A 155 -2.35 12.99 -4.64
N SER A 156 -1.97 11.74 -4.34
CA SER A 156 -2.86 10.67 -3.84
C SER A 156 -2.96 10.64 -2.31
N GLU A 157 -2.40 11.62 -1.60
CA GLU A 157 -2.42 11.70 -0.12
C GLU A 157 -1.79 10.48 0.58
N ILE A 158 -0.84 9.79 -0.09
CA ILE A 158 -0.13 8.63 0.45
C ILE A 158 1.10 9.12 1.22
N PRO A 159 1.20 8.86 2.53
CA PRO A 159 2.33 9.31 3.34
C PRO A 159 3.60 8.52 3.04
N ILE A 160 4.75 9.19 3.10
CA ILE A 160 6.06 8.61 2.84
C ILE A 160 6.86 8.58 4.13
N LEU A 161 7.20 7.38 4.60
CA LEU A 161 8.08 7.18 5.77
C LEU A 161 9.55 7.40 5.40
N ARG A 162 9.97 6.92 4.23
CA ARG A 162 11.35 7.02 3.75
C ARG A 162 11.40 6.98 2.23
N ALA A 163 12.30 7.77 1.64
CA ALA A 163 12.53 7.78 0.20
C ALA A 163 14.03 7.79 -0.09
N GLU A 164 14.52 6.85 -0.92
CA GLU A 164 15.94 6.72 -1.26
C GLU A 164 16.15 6.24 -2.69
N VAL A 165 17.29 6.62 -3.27
CA VAL A 165 17.75 6.12 -4.57
C VAL A 165 18.47 4.78 -4.40
N GLY A 166 18.30 3.88 -5.39
CA GLY A 166 18.97 2.59 -5.50
C GLY A 166 18.05 1.41 -5.20
N ASP A 167 18.62 0.19 -5.32
CA ASP A 167 17.90 -1.07 -5.17
C ASP A 167 17.31 -1.27 -3.77
N VAL A 168 16.27 -2.10 -3.71
CA VAL A 168 15.63 -2.47 -2.44
C VAL A 168 16.59 -3.35 -1.63
N ALA A 169 17.00 -2.86 -0.48
CA ALA A 169 17.95 -3.52 0.43
C ALA A 169 17.24 -4.02 1.71
N PRO A 170 17.87 -4.95 2.49
CA PRO A 170 17.32 -5.43 3.76
C PRO A 170 16.94 -4.33 4.75
N ARG A 171 17.71 -3.24 4.77
CA ARG A 171 17.41 -2.09 5.63
C ARG A 171 16.07 -1.42 5.28
N ASP A 172 15.68 -1.42 4.00
CA ASP A 172 14.42 -0.81 3.55
C ASP A 172 13.23 -1.66 4.01
N VAL A 173 13.37 -2.98 3.96
CA VAL A 173 12.40 -3.94 4.52
C VAL A 173 12.27 -3.75 6.03
N ALA A 174 13.40 -3.64 6.74
CA ALA A 174 13.40 -3.40 8.18
C ALA A 174 12.69 -2.08 8.54
N VAL A 175 12.89 -1.01 7.76
CA VAL A 175 12.18 0.26 7.97
C VAL A 175 10.70 0.12 7.69
N ALA A 176 10.29 -0.45 6.55
CA ALA A 176 8.89 -0.66 6.21
C ALA A 176 8.14 -1.50 7.26
N SER A 177 8.82 -2.49 7.85
CA SER A 177 8.24 -3.33 8.90
C SER A 177 7.96 -2.60 10.21
N THR A 178 8.53 -1.40 10.41
CA THR A 178 8.26 -0.57 11.62
C THR A 178 6.97 0.20 11.56
N ALA A 179 6.32 0.28 10.40
CA ALA A 179 5.03 0.93 10.24
C ALA A 179 3.99 0.29 11.18
N ASN A 180 3.19 1.12 11.84
CA ASN A 180 2.18 0.66 12.80
C ASN A 180 0.96 0.10 12.08
N GLU A 181 0.60 0.69 10.97
CA GLU A 181 -0.53 0.29 10.14
C GLU A 181 -0.05 -0.72 9.10
N ASP A 182 -0.73 -1.86 8.99
CA ASP A 182 -0.34 -2.93 8.06
C ASP A 182 -0.37 -2.46 6.59
N GLU A 183 -1.19 -1.46 6.28
CA GLU A 183 -1.28 -0.84 4.96
C GLU A 183 -0.03 -0.04 4.58
N HIS A 184 0.73 0.44 5.55
CA HIS A 184 1.99 1.16 5.34
C HIS A 184 3.22 0.24 5.32
N ARG A 185 3.09 -1.06 5.61
CA ARG A 185 4.18 -2.05 5.48
C ARG A 185 4.45 -2.38 4.02
N VAL A 186 4.72 -1.35 3.25
CA VAL A 186 4.86 -1.40 1.80
C VAL A 186 6.12 -0.69 1.35
N ILE A 187 6.78 -1.29 0.34
CA ILE A 187 7.86 -0.67 -0.41
C ILE A 187 7.37 -0.45 -1.83
N LEU A 188 7.50 0.77 -2.34
CA LEU A 188 7.23 1.12 -3.72
C LEU A 188 8.56 1.33 -4.46
N GLY A 189 8.89 0.44 -5.38
CA GLY A 189 10.13 0.44 -6.15
C GLY A 189 9.89 0.86 -7.61
N PHE A 190 10.42 2.01 -8.01
CA PHE A 190 10.35 2.49 -9.39
C PHE A 190 11.66 2.19 -10.13
N ASN A 191 11.60 1.31 -11.12
CA ASN A 191 12.74 0.93 -11.99
C ASN A 191 14.01 0.51 -11.19
N VAL A 192 13.83 -0.23 -10.11
CA VAL A 192 14.89 -0.74 -9.24
C VAL A 192 14.78 -2.24 -9.06
N ASP A 193 15.91 -2.90 -8.85
CA ASP A 193 15.96 -4.31 -8.51
C ASP A 193 15.83 -4.53 -7.00
N THR A 194 15.60 -5.79 -6.61
CA THR A 194 15.57 -6.19 -5.21
C THR A 194 16.80 -7.05 -4.91
N LEU A 195 17.55 -6.68 -3.89
CA LEU A 195 18.72 -7.49 -3.48
C LEU A 195 18.27 -8.85 -2.94
N PRO A 196 19.01 -9.95 -3.21
CA PRO A 196 18.61 -11.31 -2.81
C PRO A 196 18.39 -11.49 -1.30
N ASP A 197 19.04 -10.68 -0.47
CA ASP A 197 18.85 -10.70 0.98
C ASP A 197 17.56 -9.99 1.37
N ALA A 198 17.17 -8.94 0.66
CA ALA A 198 15.91 -8.22 0.87
C ALA A 198 14.69 -9.08 0.49
N GLU A 199 14.77 -9.86 -0.61
CA GLU A 199 13.68 -10.78 -1.00
C GLU A 199 13.31 -11.75 0.13
N ARG A 200 14.31 -12.27 0.85
CA ARG A 200 14.09 -13.19 1.98
C ARG A 200 13.48 -12.51 3.20
N GLU A 201 13.81 -11.25 3.42
CA GLU A 201 13.26 -10.48 4.53
C GLU A 201 11.83 -10.01 4.28
N LEU A 202 11.44 -9.70 3.04
CA LEU A 202 10.07 -9.34 2.66
C LEU A 202 9.06 -10.40 3.15
N ASP A 203 9.34 -11.69 2.84
CA ASP A 203 8.47 -12.80 3.25
C ASP A 203 8.42 -13.00 4.77
N GLN A 204 9.54 -12.71 5.48
CA GLN A 204 9.64 -12.94 6.93
C GLN A 204 9.00 -11.82 7.76
N GLN A 205 8.98 -10.60 7.24
CA GLN A 205 8.53 -9.42 7.96
C GLN A 205 7.14 -8.92 7.55
N ASP A 206 6.44 -9.67 6.67
CA ASP A 206 5.12 -9.31 6.13
C ASP A 206 5.11 -7.90 5.52
N VAL A 207 6.14 -7.61 4.73
CA VAL A 207 6.28 -6.36 3.97
C VAL A 207 5.95 -6.62 2.51
N LYS A 208 5.05 -5.83 1.95
CA LYS A 208 4.67 -5.93 0.54
C LYS A 208 5.58 -5.06 -0.32
N LEU A 209 6.04 -5.60 -1.46
CA LEU A 209 6.78 -4.86 -2.46
C LEU A 209 5.96 -4.73 -3.74
N PHE A 210 5.81 -3.51 -4.23
CA PHE A 210 5.33 -3.21 -5.58
C PHE A 210 6.49 -2.62 -6.38
N GLY A 211 6.78 -3.21 -7.53
CA GLY A 211 7.85 -2.76 -8.44
C GLY A 211 7.30 -2.60 -9.85
N ASP A 212 7.51 -1.45 -10.46
CA ASP A 212 7.10 -1.14 -11.84
C ASP A 212 8.01 -0.06 -12.45
N ASP A 213 7.97 0.08 -13.78
CA ASP A 213 8.62 1.16 -14.53
C ASP A 213 7.66 2.32 -14.90
N VAL A 214 6.40 2.25 -14.39
CA VAL A 214 5.37 3.27 -14.56
C VAL A 214 4.88 3.77 -13.21
N ILE A 215 5.19 5.04 -12.87
CA ILE A 215 4.86 5.63 -11.56
C ILE A 215 3.37 5.54 -11.23
N TYR A 216 2.51 5.86 -12.19
CA TYR A 216 1.06 5.82 -11.96
C TYR A 216 0.55 4.40 -11.71
N GLN A 217 1.19 3.38 -12.30
CA GLN A 217 0.82 2.00 -12.03
C GLN A 217 1.16 1.59 -10.60
N LEU A 218 2.30 2.03 -10.07
CA LEU A 218 2.67 1.80 -8.67
C LEU A 218 1.66 2.41 -7.69
N VAL A 219 1.17 3.61 -7.99
CA VAL A 219 0.13 4.28 -7.18
C VAL A 219 -1.18 3.50 -7.25
N GLU A 220 -1.64 3.13 -8.46
CA GLU A 220 -2.86 2.36 -8.66
C GLU A 220 -2.80 0.97 -7.98
N ASP A 221 -1.66 0.28 -8.07
CA ASP A 221 -1.45 -1.02 -7.43
C ASP A 221 -1.50 -0.92 -5.89
N TYR A 222 -0.93 0.14 -5.34
CA TYR A 222 -1.00 0.42 -3.91
C TYR A 222 -2.43 0.76 -3.47
N GLU A 223 -3.13 1.67 -4.17
CA GLU A 223 -4.53 2.02 -3.88
C GLU A 223 -5.43 0.78 -3.94
N SER A 224 -5.25 -0.07 -4.96
CA SER A 224 -5.99 -1.34 -5.10
C SER A 224 -5.71 -2.30 -3.93
N PHE A 225 -4.47 -2.36 -3.45
CA PHE A 225 -4.08 -3.16 -2.29
C PHE A 225 -4.77 -2.66 -1.02
N ILE A 226 -4.85 -1.34 -0.80
CA ILE A 226 -5.55 -0.75 0.34
C ILE A 226 -7.04 -1.10 0.30
N GLU A 227 -7.70 -0.90 -0.86
CA GLU A 227 -9.11 -1.25 -1.04
C GLU A 227 -9.39 -2.74 -0.75
N GLU A 228 -8.49 -3.64 -1.18
CA GLU A 228 -8.62 -5.07 -0.90
C GLU A 228 -8.45 -5.40 0.58
N ARG A 229 -7.48 -4.80 1.25
CA ARG A 229 -7.24 -4.95 2.71
C ARG A 229 -8.42 -4.44 3.52
N GLU A 230 -8.95 -3.26 3.21
CA GLU A 230 -10.14 -2.72 3.86
C GLU A 230 -11.35 -3.66 3.70
N ARG A 231 -11.56 -4.19 2.49
CA ARG A 231 -12.63 -5.17 2.23
C ARG A 231 -12.45 -6.45 3.05
N GLU A 232 -11.24 -7.01 3.11
CA GLU A 232 -10.94 -8.20 3.91
C GLU A 232 -11.17 -7.94 5.41
N GLN A 233 -10.77 -6.78 5.91
CA GLN A 233 -11.03 -6.38 7.31
C GLN A 233 -12.53 -6.27 7.58
N GLN A 234 -13.28 -5.63 6.69
CA GLN A 234 -14.74 -5.51 6.78
C GLN A 234 -15.42 -6.88 6.76
N GLU A 235 -15.04 -7.78 5.85
CA GLU A 235 -15.56 -9.14 5.80
C GLU A 235 -15.26 -9.90 7.10
N THR A 236 -14.05 -9.78 7.65
CA THR A 236 -13.65 -10.38 8.92
C THR A 236 -14.47 -9.84 10.10
N VAL A 237 -14.77 -8.54 10.10
CA VAL A 237 -15.64 -7.91 11.10
C VAL A 237 -17.08 -8.40 10.93
N LEU A 238 -17.60 -8.44 9.71
CA LEU A 238 -18.94 -8.94 9.39
C LEU A 238 -19.15 -10.41 9.76
N ASP A 239 -18.13 -11.25 9.63
CA ASP A 239 -18.21 -12.67 10.03
C ASP A 239 -18.29 -12.87 11.56
N LYS A 240 -17.72 -11.94 12.32
CA LYS A 240 -17.77 -11.96 13.81
C LYS A 240 -19.03 -11.30 14.37
N ILE A 241 -19.72 -10.48 13.59
CA ILE A 241 -20.92 -9.76 14.00
C ILE A 241 -22.15 -10.64 13.77
N HIS A 242 -23.13 -10.56 14.67
CA HIS A 242 -24.44 -11.16 14.44
C HIS A 242 -25.16 -10.42 13.33
N ARG A 243 -25.47 -11.11 12.25
CA ARG A 243 -26.23 -10.55 11.13
C ARG A 243 -27.68 -10.27 11.52
N PRO A 244 -28.25 -9.12 11.17
CA PRO A 244 -29.65 -8.83 11.46
C PRO A 244 -30.55 -9.68 10.55
N ALA A 245 -31.52 -10.34 11.18
CA ALA A 245 -32.53 -11.07 10.41
C ALA A 245 -33.86 -11.15 11.18
N ARG A 246 -34.94 -11.27 10.42
CA ARG A 246 -36.28 -11.61 10.91
C ARG A 246 -36.89 -12.72 10.07
N PHE A 247 -37.60 -13.60 10.72
CA PHE A 247 -38.24 -14.74 10.10
C PHE A 247 -39.54 -15.07 10.78
N ARG A 248 -40.45 -15.73 10.09
CA ARG A 248 -41.79 -16.08 10.58
C ARG A 248 -41.95 -17.58 10.63
N ILE A 249 -42.53 -18.10 11.72
CA ILE A 249 -42.93 -19.50 11.83
C ILE A 249 -44.14 -19.74 10.92
N LEU A 250 -44.02 -20.74 10.04
CA LEU A 250 -45.11 -21.13 9.13
C LEU A 250 -46.21 -21.88 9.84
N GLN A 251 -47.45 -21.67 9.42
CA GLN A 251 -48.60 -22.42 9.92
C GLN A 251 -48.54 -23.87 9.44
N ASP A 252 -48.98 -24.81 10.31
CA ASP A 252 -49.01 -26.24 10.05
C ASP A 252 -47.62 -26.85 9.71
N HIS A 253 -46.55 -26.19 10.15
CA HIS A 253 -45.16 -26.62 9.89
C HIS A 253 -44.37 -26.82 11.20
N THR A 254 -45.01 -27.34 12.26
CA THR A 254 -44.35 -27.75 13.49
C THR A 254 -44.01 -29.23 13.43
N PHE A 255 -42.74 -29.57 13.27
CA PHE A 255 -42.24 -30.95 13.20
C PHE A 255 -41.94 -31.56 14.58
N ARG A 256 -41.51 -30.72 15.53
CA ARG A 256 -41.24 -31.09 16.91
C ARG A 256 -41.52 -29.91 17.85
N GLN A 257 -42.21 -30.15 18.93
CA GLN A 257 -42.65 -29.07 19.84
C GLN A 257 -41.55 -28.54 20.77
N ASN A 258 -40.60 -29.41 21.19
CA ASN A 258 -39.54 -29.02 22.14
C ASN A 258 -38.31 -29.94 22.02
N ASN A 259 -37.16 -29.52 22.63
CA ASN A 259 -35.91 -30.26 22.85
C ASN A 259 -35.26 -30.85 21.58
N PRO A 260 -34.85 -30.09 20.59
CA PRO A 260 -35.21 -28.71 20.25
C PRO A 260 -36.64 -28.62 19.67
N ALA A 261 -37.21 -27.43 19.64
CA ALA A 261 -38.38 -27.15 18.82
C ALA A 261 -37.94 -27.13 17.35
N VAL A 262 -38.62 -27.91 16.50
CA VAL A 262 -38.31 -27.91 15.03
C VAL A 262 -39.52 -27.41 14.27
N VAL A 263 -39.33 -26.25 13.62
CA VAL A 263 -40.41 -25.57 12.92
C VAL A 263 -39.98 -25.11 11.52
N GLY A 264 -40.91 -25.10 10.56
CA GLY A 264 -40.71 -24.48 9.27
C GLY A 264 -40.80 -22.97 9.42
N VAL A 265 -39.87 -22.24 8.84
CA VAL A 265 -39.87 -20.77 8.84
C VAL A 265 -39.67 -20.20 7.47
N GLU A 266 -40.20 -18.99 7.25
CA GLU A 266 -39.93 -18.16 6.09
C GLU A 266 -39.08 -16.97 6.54
N ILE A 267 -37.93 -16.76 5.89
CA ILE A 267 -37.03 -15.65 6.17
C ILE A 267 -37.57 -14.39 5.48
N LEU A 268 -37.94 -13.41 6.27
CA LEU A 268 -38.59 -12.19 5.78
C LEU A 268 -37.57 -11.12 5.38
N ALA A 269 -36.45 -11.03 6.10
CA ALA A 269 -35.37 -10.11 5.82
C ALA A 269 -34.09 -10.56 6.52
N GLY A 270 -32.94 -10.33 5.88
CA GLY A 270 -31.63 -10.64 6.39
C GLY A 270 -31.23 -12.11 6.27
N THR A 271 -30.17 -12.49 7.00
CA THR A 271 -29.55 -13.81 6.97
C THR A 271 -29.58 -14.43 8.35
N ILE A 272 -30.13 -15.66 8.48
CA ILE A 272 -30.03 -16.46 9.70
C ILE A 272 -28.87 -17.45 9.62
N GLU A 273 -28.22 -17.68 10.74
CA GLU A 273 -27.07 -18.60 10.89
C GLU A 273 -27.28 -19.51 12.11
N ASN A 274 -26.64 -20.67 12.07
CA ASN A 274 -26.60 -21.57 13.26
C ASN A 274 -25.88 -20.89 14.43
N ASN A 275 -26.17 -21.35 15.66
CA ASN A 275 -25.59 -20.86 16.91
C ASN A 275 -25.89 -19.37 17.18
N ARG A 276 -27.01 -18.85 16.67
CA ARG A 276 -27.47 -17.49 16.94
C ARG A 276 -28.67 -17.50 17.87
N ARG A 277 -28.67 -16.54 18.80
CA ARG A 277 -29.78 -16.34 19.73
C ARG A 277 -30.99 -15.75 19.01
N VAL A 278 -32.16 -16.21 19.43
CA VAL A 278 -33.44 -15.81 18.87
C VAL A 278 -34.26 -15.08 19.91
N ALA A 279 -34.87 -13.96 19.51
CA ALA A 279 -35.75 -13.15 20.32
C ALA A 279 -37.12 -12.95 19.66
N LYS A 280 -38.14 -12.74 20.48
CA LYS A 280 -39.50 -12.36 20.10
C LYS A 280 -39.80 -11.00 20.70
N PHE A 281 -40.44 -10.11 19.92
CA PHE A 281 -40.92 -8.83 20.42
C PHE A 281 -42.40 -8.93 20.79
N GLU A 282 -42.70 -8.77 22.07
CA GLU A 282 -44.07 -8.70 22.58
C GLU A 282 -44.26 -7.42 23.37
N ASN A 283 -45.34 -6.66 23.07
CA ASN A 283 -45.68 -5.40 23.74
C ASN A 283 -44.50 -4.38 23.81
N GLY A 284 -43.58 -4.40 22.83
CA GLY A 284 -42.39 -3.52 22.80
C GLY A 284 -41.20 -4.02 23.60
N GLU A 285 -41.27 -5.22 24.22
CA GLU A 285 -40.17 -5.85 24.90
C GLU A 285 -39.56 -6.96 24.04
N SER A 286 -38.21 -7.01 23.97
CA SER A 286 -37.48 -8.13 23.39
C SER A 286 -37.30 -9.19 24.43
N THR A 287 -37.84 -10.40 24.18
CA THR A 287 -37.68 -11.56 25.03
C THR A 287 -36.89 -12.61 24.26
N ARG A 288 -35.76 -13.04 24.82
CA ARG A 288 -34.99 -14.15 24.27
C ARG A 288 -35.78 -15.44 24.43
N VAL A 289 -36.01 -16.13 23.30
CA VAL A 289 -36.79 -17.37 23.28
C VAL A 289 -35.94 -18.62 23.12
N GLY A 290 -34.75 -18.52 22.54
CA GLY A 290 -33.89 -19.69 22.36
C GLY A 290 -32.63 -19.43 21.55
N GLU A 291 -32.06 -20.51 20.98
CA GLU A 291 -30.88 -20.45 20.11
C GLU A 291 -31.07 -21.40 18.92
N LEU A 292 -30.69 -20.96 17.71
CA LEU A 292 -30.72 -21.81 16.51
C LEU A 292 -29.62 -22.87 16.61
N SER A 293 -30.00 -24.13 16.65
CA SER A 293 -29.05 -25.26 16.75
C SER A 293 -28.89 -26.06 15.48
N GLY A 294 -29.72 -25.80 14.46
CA GLY A 294 -29.60 -26.44 13.16
C GLY A 294 -30.63 -25.91 12.17
N MET A 295 -30.31 -26.01 10.91
CA MET A 295 -31.20 -25.63 9.79
C MET A 295 -31.12 -26.62 8.66
N GLN A 296 -32.28 -26.87 8.01
CA GLN A 296 -32.37 -27.70 6.80
C GLN A 296 -33.15 -27.01 5.71
N GLU A 297 -32.63 -27.01 4.51
CA GLU A 297 -33.32 -26.59 3.30
C GLU A 297 -33.52 -27.80 2.38
N GLN A 298 -34.76 -28.10 2.03
CA GLN A 298 -35.13 -29.26 1.18
C GLN A 298 -34.58 -30.61 1.69
N GLY A 299 -34.30 -30.72 3.01
CA GLY A 299 -33.81 -31.96 3.64
C GLY A 299 -32.29 -32.06 3.74
N GLU A 300 -31.56 -31.06 3.25
CA GLU A 300 -30.10 -30.94 3.41
C GLU A 300 -29.76 -29.95 4.53
N ASP A 301 -28.75 -30.28 5.34
CA ASP A 301 -28.27 -29.36 6.37
C ASP A 301 -27.58 -28.14 5.75
N VAL A 302 -27.94 -26.97 6.26
CA VAL A 302 -27.36 -25.68 5.83
C VAL A 302 -26.93 -24.86 7.06
N ASP A 303 -25.83 -24.13 6.92
CA ASP A 303 -25.33 -23.28 8.01
C ASP A 303 -25.94 -21.88 7.99
N LYS A 304 -26.37 -21.41 6.82
CA LYS A 304 -26.94 -20.08 6.60
C LYS A 304 -28.15 -20.15 5.67
N ALA A 305 -29.15 -19.29 5.92
CA ALA A 305 -30.31 -19.11 5.05
C ALA A 305 -30.68 -17.62 4.92
N ARG A 306 -31.06 -17.18 3.70
CA ARG A 306 -31.26 -15.76 3.36
C ARG A 306 -32.75 -15.42 3.15
N ALA A 307 -33.06 -14.15 3.13
CA ALA A 307 -34.39 -13.62 2.83
C ALA A 307 -35.01 -14.27 1.59
N GLY A 308 -36.28 -14.65 1.71
CA GLY A 308 -37.06 -15.36 0.69
C GLY A 308 -36.97 -16.90 0.77
N SER A 309 -35.99 -17.47 1.50
CA SER A 309 -35.89 -18.92 1.72
C SER A 309 -36.95 -19.41 2.71
N ARG A 310 -37.36 -20.67 2.54
CA ARG A 310 -38.17 -21.45 3.50
C ARG A 310 -37.35 -22.64 3.96
N VAL A 311 -37.05 -22.65 5.25
CA VAL A 311 -36.18 -23.65 5.86
C VAL A 311 -36.84 -24.25 7.13
N SER A 312 -36.44 -25.45 7.48
CA SER A 312 -36.74 -26.01 8.80
C SER A 312 -35.64 -25.59 9.75
N VAL A 313 -36.00 -25.03 10.91
CA VAL A 313 -35.03 -24.61 11.94
C VAL A 313 -35.29 -25.38 13.24
N ALA A 314 -34.18 -25.78 13.89
CA ALA A 314 -34.17 -26.31 15.22
C ALA A 314 -33.82 -25.18 16.20
N ILE A 315 -34.66 -24.93 17.20
CA ILE A 315 -34.48 -23.88 18.20
C ILE A 315 -34.41 -24.54 19.57
N ASP A 316 -33.28 -24.43 20.22
CA ASP A 316 -33.09 -24.92 21.59
C ASP A 316 -33.68 -23.91 22.58
N GLY A 317 -34.47 -24.44 23.52
CA GLY A 317 -35.06 -23.70 24.62
C GLY A 317 -36.59 -23.58 24.59
N PRO A 318 -37.23 -23.12 23.52
CA PRO A 318 -38.66 -22.87 23.53
C PRO A 318 -39.49 -24.14 23.35
N THR A 319 -40.75 -24.02 23.77
CA THR A 319 -41.82 -25.00 23.47
C THR A 319 -42.85 -24.33 22.58
N VAL A 320 -43.17 -24.94 21.44
CA VAL A 320 -44.24 -24.47 20.53
C VAL A 320 -45.59 -24.61 21.24
N GLY A 321 -46.40 -23.56 21.15
CA GLY A 321 -47.69 -23.43 21.83
C GLY A 321 -47.59 -22.90 23.27
N ARG A 322 -46.36 -22.57 23.78
CA ARG A 322 -46.16 -21.93 25.07
C ARG A 322 -45.28 -20.69 24.98
N ASP A 323 -44.09 -20.84 24.39
CA ASP A 323 -43.08 -19.78 24.32
C ASP A 323 -43.04 -19.15 22.92
N ILE A 324 -43.33 -19.93 21.90
CA ILE A 324 -43.47 -19.51 20.49
C ILE A 324 -44.72 -20.17 19.89
N GLU A 325 -45.36 -19.49 18.94
CA GLU A 325 -46.55 -19.98 18.25
C GLU A 325 -46.36 -19.95 16.74
N GLU A 326 -47.14 -20.73 16.02
CA GLU A 326 -47.20 -20.64 14.55
C GLU A 326 -47.72 -19.27 14.12
N GLY A 327 -47.04 -18.62 13.16
CA GLY A 327 -47.30 -17.27 12.75
C GLY A 327 -46.45 -16.20 13.47
N ASP A 328 -45.78 -16.58 14.55
CA ASP A 328 -44.88 -15.66 15.26
C ASP A 328 -43.74 -15.16 14.37
N GLU A 329 -43.41 -13.89 14.55
CA GLU A 329 -42.25 -13.25 13.92
C GLU A 329 -41.10 -13.23 14.95
N LEU A 330 -40.04 -13.93 14.61
CA LEU A 330 -38.83 -14.07 15.41
C LEU A 330 -37.65 -13.29 14.78
N TRP A 331 -36.71 -12.91 15.61
CA TRP A 331 -35.59 -12.06 15.26
C TRP A 331 -34.29 -12.67 15.76
N ILE A 332 -33.20 -12.46 15.01
CA ILE A 332 -31.88 -12.70 15.58
C ILE A 332 -31.62 -11.66 16.66
N ASP A 333 -31.29 -12.11 17.86
CA ASP A 333 -30.96 -11.25 19.00
C ASP A 333 -29.61 -10.58 18.79
N LEU A 334 -29.63 -9.28 18.52
CA LEU A 334 -28.42 -8.49 18.25
C LEU A 334 -27.86 -7.91 19.55
N PRO A 335 -26.61 -8.19 19.91
CA PRO A 335 -25.92 -7.43 20.96
C PRO A 335 -25.88 -5.94 20.58
N GLU A 336 -26.06 -5.06 21.55
CA GLU A 336 -26.08 -3.61 21.33
C GLU A 336 -24.81 -3.11 20.61
N LYS A 337 -23.63 -3.64 21.00
CA LYS A 337 -22.37 -3.33 20.35
C LYS A 337 -22.38 -3.67 18.85
N HIS A 338 -22.91 -4.84 18.48
CA HIS A 338 -23.01 -5.26 17.08
C HIS A 338 -23.98 -4.40 16.29
N ALA A 339 -25.12 -4.06 16.89
CA ALA A 339 -26.10 -3.17 16.26
C ALA A 339 -25.54 -1.77 16.01
N LYS A 340 -24.70 -1.25 16.92
CA LYS A 340 -24.01 0.02 16.77
C LYS A 340 -23.02 0.00 15.61
N ILE A 341 -22.15 -0.99 15.53
CA ILE A 341 -21.18 -1.15 14.45
C ILE A 341 -21.89 -1.27 13.10
N LEU A 342 -22.97 -2.09 13.03
CA LEU A 342 -23.75 -2.26 11.81
C LEU A 342 -24.46 -0.96 11.36
N GLU A 343 -24.90 -0.10 12.28
CA GLU A 343 -25.58 1.15 11.94
C GLU A 343 -24.60 2.27 11.58
N GLN A 344 -23.45 2.36 12.27
CA GLN A 344 -22.55 3.49 12.16
C GLN A 344 -21.39 3.26 11.19
N GLU A 345 -20.85 2.05 11.12
CA GLU A 345 -19.62 1.74 10.39
C GLU A 345 -19.91 0.90 9.14
N LEU A 346 -20.84 -0.05 9.19
CA LEU A 346 -21.05 -1.05 8.14
C LEU A 346 -22.41 -0.95 7.44
N LYS A 347 -23.13 0.15 7.60
CA LYS A 347 -24.50 0.28 7.09
C LYS A 347 -24.61 0.15 5.58
N GLU A 348 -23.65 0.68 4.86
CA GLU A 348 -23.62 0.62 3.39
C GLU A 348 -23.06 -0.71 2.87
N GLU A 349 -22.32 -1.45 3.72
CA GLU A 349 -21.66 -2.72 3.39
C GLU A 349 -22.62 -3.91 3.48
N ILE A 350 -23.65 -3.84 4.33
CA ILE A 350 -24.62 -4.93 4.47
C ILE A 350 -25.68 -4.89 3.36
N PRO A 351 -26.16 -6.08 2.89
CA PRO A 351 -27.23 -6.17 1.91
C PRO A 351 -28.50 -5.38 2.28
N ALA A 352 -29.26 -4.98 1.27
CA ALA A 352 -30.46 -4.15 1.48
C ALA A 352 -31.50 -4.80 2.41
N ASP A 353 -31.67 -6.12 2.34
CA ASP A 353 -32.55 -6.91 3.19
C ASP A 353 -32.05 -6.99 4.64
N GLU A 354 -30.75 -7.11 4.86
CA GLU A 354 -30.15 -7.04 6.21
C GLU A 354 -30.30 -5.64 6.79
N ARG A 355 -30.14 -4.60 5.97
CA ARG A 355 -30.40 -3.20 6.35
C ARG A 355 -31.84 -2.96 6.76
N GLU A 356 -32.79 -3.56 6.04
CA GLU A 356 -34.21 -3.54 6.40
C GLU A 356 -34.44 -4.18 7.75
N ALA A 357 -33.88 -5.38 7.97
CA ALA A 357 -33.99 -6.10 9.24
C ALA A 357 -33.36 -5.29 10.39
N LEU A 358 -32.18 -4.70 10.20
CA LEU A 358 -31.51 -3.86 11.19
C LEU A 358 -32.36 -2.65 11.59
N ASN A 359 -32.84 -1.90 10.60
CA ASN A 359 -33.65 -0.69 10.84
C ASN A 359 -34.94 -1.03 11.63
N ALA A 360 -35.60 -2.13 11.25
CA ALA A 360 -36.80 -2.59 11.94
C ALA A 360 -36.51 -3.08 13.39
N TYR A 361 -35.36 -3.73 13.61
CA TYR A 361 -34.90 -4.13 14.94
C TYR A 361 -34.60 -2.89 15.81
N LEU A 362 -33.82 -1.94 15.30
CA LEU A 362 -33.49 -0.69 16.00
C LEU A 362 -34.73 0.13 16.34
N GLU A 363 -35.71 0.23 15.42
CA GLU A 363 -36.99 0.90 15.72
C GLU A 363 -37.72 0.28 16.91
N LYS A 364 -37.75 -1.07 16.97
CA LYS A 364 -38.38 -1.77 18.08
C LYS A 364 -37.63 -1.54 19.38
N MET A 365 -36.32 -1.65 19.41
CA MET A 365 -35.49 -1.43 20.60
C MET A 365 -35.57 0.01 21.11
N ARG A 366 -35.54 0.99 20.21
CA ARG A 366 -35.56 2.42 20.54
C ARG A 366 -36.91 2.95 20.96
N LYS A 367 -37.98 2.20 20.75
CA LYS A 367 -39.30 2.51 21.36
C LYS A 367 -39.25 2.46 22.87
N ARG A 368 -38.41 1.58 23.45
CA ARG A 368 -38.21 1.43 24.89
C ARG A 368 -37.04 2.25 25.42
N ASP A 369 -35.92 2.20 24.77
CA ASP A 369 -34.70 2.93 25.09
C ASP A 369 -34.25 3.78 23.88
N PRO A 370 -34.57 5.08 23.86
CA PRO A 370 -34.21 5.94 22.73
C PRO A 370 -32.70 6.06 22.43
N PHE A 371 -31.85 5.63 23.37
CA PHE A 371 -30.38 5.69 23.24
C PHE A 371 -29.75 4.33 22.91
N TRP A 372 -30.56 3.29 22.80
CA TRP A 372 -30.05 1.95 22.53
C TRP A 372 -29.30 1.89 21.18
N GLY A 373 -28.05 1.42 21.20
CA GLY A 373 -27.20 1.27 20.04
C GLY A 373 -26.74 2.61 19.40
N LYS A 374 -26.73 3.70 20.17
CA LYS A 374 -26.20 5.01 19.69
C LYS A 374 -24.78 5.25 20.14
#